data_14bd2f855186bab8606d811cd3287dc8
#
_entry.id   14bd2f855186bab8606d811cd3287dc8
#
_cell.length_a   1.000
_cell.length_b   1.000
_cell.length_c   1.000
_cell.angle_alpha   90.00
_cell.angle_beta   90.00
_cell.angle_gamma   90.00
#
_symmetry.space_group_name_H-M   'P 1'
#
loop_
_entity.id
_entity.type
_entity.pdbx_description
1 polymer ?
#
loop_
_entity_poly.entity_id
_entity_poly.type
_entity_poly.pdbx_seq_one_letter_code
_entity_poly.pdbx_strand_id
1 'polypeptide(L)'
;IMFFDGEAYDKFRLTKEEQALLDEEKEDKDKDEKDKDSKKDKDKDDDKKDEKADKPVEPLKFDLANRKDRIMRLTVNSSFLGDAVLTQKGDKLYYCAAFENGYDLWEHNFKENTTKLLIKGVGGGTMFPDKKGENIFLVSGGQLKKIEIKDSKTKPIAFKAEFSYRPAKEREYIFHHTWRQVLDKFYDRQIHGINSVSYTHLTLP
;
A
#
# COMPACT_ATOMS: atom_id res chain seq x y z
N ILE A 1 4.34 5.57 -10.12
CA ILE A 1 2.98 5.03 -10.19
C ILE A 1 2.54 4.91 -11.64
N MET A 2 1.74 3.89 -11.92
CA MET A 2 1.10 3.68 -13.23
C MET A 2 -0.40 3.63 -13.02
N PHE A 3 -1.15 4.40 -13.79
CA PHE A 3 -2.62 4.43 -13.72
C PHE A 3 -3.20 3.49 -14.78
N PHE A 4 -4.13 2.62 -14.37
CA PHE A 4 -4.87 1.73 -15.27
C PHE A 4 -6.19 2.31 -15.75
N ASP A 5 -6.59 3.46 -15.20
CA ASP A 5 -7.76 4.22 -15.56
C ASP A 5 -7.34 5.62 -16.01
N GLY A 6 -7.86 6.06 -17.17
CA GLY A 6 -7.57 7.37 -17.75
C GLY A 6 -8.19 8.51 -16.94
N GLU A 7 -9.42 8.35 -16.48
CA GLU A 7 -10.11 9.37 -15.69
C GLU A 7 -9.41 9.60 -14.34
N ALA A 8 -8.97 8.51 -13.69
CA ALA A 8 -8.20 8.60 -12.45
C ALA A 8 -6.84 9.30 -12.67
N TYR A 9 -6.20 9.07 -13.81
CA TYR A 9 -4.95 9.74 -14.18
C TYR A 9 -5.15 11.24 -14.38
N ASP A 10 -6.16 11.63 -15.15
CA ASP A 10 -6.45 13.03 -15.42
C ASP A 10 -6.83 13.77 -14.14
N LYS A 11 -7.67 13.15 -13.31
CA LYS A 11 -8.04 13.70 -12.00
C LYS A 11 -6.85 13.85 -11.05
N PHE A 12 -5.90 12.92 -11.07
CA PHE A 12 -4.70 13.00 -10.23
C PHE A 12 -3.77 14.15 -10.63
N ARG A 13 -3.75 14.53 -11.91
CA ARG A 13 -2.91 15.61 -12.43
C ARG A 13 -3.44 17.01 -12.13
N LEU A 14 -4.71 17.12 -11.78
CA LEU A 14 -5.33 18.43 -11.51
C LEU A 14 -4.70 19.08 -10.28
N THR A 15 -4.40 20.36 -10.41
CA THR A 15 -4.02 21.20 -9.28
C THR A 15 -5.22 21.42 -8.35
N LYS A 16 -4.94 21.92 -7.13
CA LYS A 16 -6.00 22.22 -6.17
C LYS A 16 -7.03 23.23 -6.71
N GLU A 17 -6.56 24.20 -7.49
CA GLU A 17 -7.41 25.23 -8.11
C GLU A 17 -8.29 24.65 -9.20
N GLU A 18 -7.71 23.86 -10.10
CA GLU A 18 -8.48 23.18 -11.16
C GLU A 18 -9.51 22.20 -10.58
N GLN A 19 -9.17 21.52 -9.48
CA GLN A 19 -10.10 20.62 -8.81
C GLN A 19 -11.27 21.40 -8.17
N ALA A 20 -11.00 22.55 -7.55
CA ALA A 20 -12.03 23.40 -6.98
C ALA A 20 -13.02 23.90 -8.06
N LEU A 21 -12.50 24.33 -9.21
CA LEU A 21 -13.33 24.74 -10.34
C LEU A 21 -14.24 23.61 -10.88
N LEU A 22 -13.69 22.39 -10.98
CA LEU A 22 -14.48 21.24 -11.41
C LEU A 22 -15.54 20.81 -10.39
N ASP A 23 -15.26 20.97 -9.11
CA ASP A 23 -16.22 20.67 -8.05
C ASP A 23 -17.33 21.74 -8.01
N GLU A 24 -17.03 23.02 -8.25
CA GLU A 24 -18.01 24.11 -8.44
C GLU A 24 -18.92 23.86 -9.66
N GLU A 25 -18.35 23.49 -10.81
CA GLU A 25 -19.12 23.17 -12.01
C GLU A 25 -20.07 21.96 -11.83
N LYS A 26 -19.69 21.00 -10.98
CA LYS A 26 -20.56 19.86 -10.66
C LYS A 26 -21.71 20.25 -9.73
N GLU A 27 -21.41 21.07 -8.71
CA GLU A 27 -22.45 21.56 -7.80
C GLU A 27 -23.50 22.41 -8.53
N ASP A 28 -23.09 23.20 -9.52
CA ASP A 28 -24.02 24.00 -10.32
C ASP A 28 -24.89 23.12 -11.24
N LYS A 29 -24.32 22.06 -11.82
CA LYS A 29 -25.08 21.08 -12.62
C LYS A 29 -26.07 20.28 -11.78
N ASP A 30 -25.69 19.88 -10.58
CA ASP A 30 -26.56 19.16 -9.64
C ASP A 30 -27.70 20.05 -9.10
N LYS A 31 -27.50 21.36 -9.02
CA LYS A 31 -28.54 22.33 -8.69
C LYS A 31 -29.55 22.49 -9.84
N ASP A 32 -29.08 22.59 -11.09
CA ASP A 32 -29.93 22.69 -12.27
C ASP A 32 -30.75 21.42 -12.52
N GLU A 33 -30.25 20.23 -12.16
CA GLU A 33 -31.02 18.98 -12.24
C GLU A 33 -32.07 18.88 -11.13
N LYS A 34 -31.79 19.35 -9.92
CA LYS A 34 -32.74 19.33 -8.79
C LYS A 34 -33.92 20.32 -9.00
N ASP A 35 -33.68 21.44 -9.67
CA ASP A 35 -34.75 22.38 -10.00
C ASP A 35 -35.72 21.87 -11.10
N LYS A 36 -35.28 20.88 -11.89
CA LYS A 36 -36.16 20.24 -12.91
C LYS A 36 -37.02 19.12 -12.33
N ASP A 37 -36.62 18.49 -11.23
CA ASP A 37 -37.35 17.37 -10.63
C ASP A 37 -38.29 17.77 -9.49
N SER A 38 -38.22 19.02 -9.00
CA SER A 38 -39.06 19.51 -7.90
C SER A 38 -40.50 19.91 -8.28
N LYS A 39 -40.99 19.52 -9.47
CA LYS A 39 -42.40 19.74 -9.92
C LYS A 39 -43.29 18.51 -9.91
N LYS A 40 -42.90 17.40 -9.31
CA LYS A 40 -43.76 16.24 -9.09
C LYS A 40 -43.62 15.69 -7.69
N ASP A 41 -44.79 15.67 -7.06
CA ASP A 41 -45.18 14.93 -5.84
C ASP A 41 -44.64 15.41 -4.48
N LYS A 42 -45.51 16.27 -3.89
CA LYS A 42 -45.80 16.27 -2.45
C LYS A 42 -46.72 15.08 -2.15
N ASP A 43 -46.25 14.18 -1.33
CA ASP A 43 -46.92 13.43 -0.26
C ASP A 43 -46.22 12.10 -0.01
N LYS A 44 -45.50 12.00 1.08
CA LYS A 44 -45.64 10.96 2.10
C LYS A 44 -44.54 11.03 3.12
N ASP A 45 -45.02 11.20 4.29
CA ASP A 45 -44.43 11.14 5.60
C ASP A 45 -43.72 9.80 5.90
N ASP A 46 -42.72 9.90 6.75
CA ASP A 46 -42.38 9.02 7.88
C ASP A 46 -41.34 7.92 7.71
N ASP A 47 -40.37 8.00 8.62
CA ASP A 47 -39.50 6.94 9.18
C ASP A 47 -38.72 6.02 8.22
N LYS A 48 -37.47 6.35 7.97
CA LYS A 48 -36.45 5.31 7.69
C LYS A 48 -35.11 5.61 8.35
N LYS A 49 -34.88 4.82 9.42
CA LYS A 49 -33.58 4.54 9.99
C LYS A 49 -32.52 4.24 8.92
N ASP A 50 -31.33 4.83 9.14
CA ASP A 50 -30.10 4.55 8.41
C ASP A 50 -29.72 3.06 8.42
N GLU A 51 -30.17 2.32 7.44
CA GLU A 51 -29.48 1.13 6.96
C GLU A 51 -28.67 1.54 5.72
N LYS A 52 -27.37 1.75 5.91
CA LYS A 52 -26.43 1.81 4.79
C LYS A 52 -26.39 0.42 4.15
N ALA A 53 -27.29 0.18 3.21
CA ALA A 53 -27.20 -0.94 2.29
C ALA A 53 -25.87 -0.80 1.53
N ASP A 54 -25.00 -1.81 1.64
CA ASP A 54 -23.79 -1.93 0.85
C ASP A 54 -24.19 -1.85 -0.64
N LYS A 55 -23.86 -0.70 -1.27
CA LYS A 55 -24.01 -0.58 -2.72
C LYS A 55 -23.12 -1.63 -3.37
N PRO A 56 -23.60 -2.40 -4.35
CA PRO A 56 -22.76 -3.37 -5.05
C PRO A 56 -21.54 -2.65 -5.60
N VAL A 57 -20.35 -3.16 -5.25
CA VAL A 57 -19.08 -2.59 -5.71
C VAL A 57 -19.01 -2.83 -7.22
N GLU A 58 -18.96 -1.77 -8.00
CA GLU A 58 -18.78 -1.89 -9.44
C GLU A 58 -17.40 -2.48 -9.76
N PRO A 59 -17.32 -3.41 -10.72
CA PRO A 59 -16.05 -4.01 -11.11
C PRO A 59 -15.11 -2.95 -11.68
N LEU A 60 -13.85 -2.95 -11.23
CA LEU A 60 -12.83 -2.05 -11.74
C LEU A 60 -12.59 -2.31 -13.23
N LYS A 61 -12.61 -1.24 -14.03
CA LYS A 61 -12.28 -1.28 -15.45
C LYS A 61 -10.81 -0.93 -15.64
N PHE A 62 -10.05 -1.81 -16.28
CA PHE A 62 -8.64 -1.58 -16.59
C PHE A 62 -8.45 -1.28 -18.07
N ASP A 63 -8.00 -0.08 -18.40
CA ASP A 63 -7.47 0.24 -19.73
C ASP A 63 -5.97 -0.04 -19.76
N LEU A 64 -5.59 -1.16 -20.33
CA LEU A 64 -4.20 -1.60 -20.44
C LEU A 64 -3.50 -1.09 -21.69
N ALA A 65 -4.24 -0.63 -22.69
CA ALA A 65 -3.69 -0.27 -24.01
C ALA A 65 -2.71 0.91 -23.91
N ASN A 66 -3.08 1.97 -23.21
CA ASN A 66 -2.30 3.21 -23.10
C ASN A 66 -1.63 3.38 -21.72
N ARG A 67 -1.45 2.30 -20.96
CA ARG A 67 -0.91 2.36 -19.60
C ARG A 67 0.49 2.98 -19.50
N LYS A 68 1.31 2.87 -20.57
CA LYS A 68 2.67 3.42 -20.58
C LYS A 68 2.69 4.95 -20.60
N ASP A 69 1.67 5.58 -21.16
CA ASP A 69 1.55 7.04 -21.24
C ASP A 69 1.03 7.64 -19.94
N ARG A 70 0.53 6.78 -19.02
CA ARG A 70 -0.03 7.15 -17.74
C ARG A 70 0.88 6.75 -16.56
N ILE A 71 2.18 6.97 -16.75
CA ILE A 71 3.19 6.75 -15.70
C ILE A 71 3.62 8.10 -15.15
N MET A 72 3.55 8.25 -13.83
CA MET A 72 4.03 9.44 -13.13
C MET A 72 5.07 9.10 -12.08
N ARG A 73 6.10 9.95 -12.00
CA ARG A 73 7.05 9.93 -10.90
C ARG A 73 6.46 10.71 -9.72
N LEU A 74 6.40 10.07 -8.54
CA LEU A 74 5.83 10.69 -7.34
C LEU A 74 6.87 11.40 -6.47
N THR A 75 8.14 10.99 -6.55
CA THR A 75 9.22 11.58 -5.75
C THR A 75 9.86 12.74 -6.50
N VAL A 76 9.99 13.90 -5.85
CA VAL A 76 10.55 15.10 -6.47
C VAL A 76 12.05 14.95 -6.73
N ASN A 77 12.81 14.45 -5.74
CA ASN A 77 14.25 14.35 -5.79
C ASN A 77 14.72 12.90 -6.04
N SER A 78 15.90 12.76 -6.64
CA SER A 78 16.60 11.49 -6.72
C SER A 78 17.36 11.25 -5.43
N SER A 79 17.13 10.08 -4.79
CA SER A 79 17.78 9.68 -3.54
C SER A 79 17.72 8.17 -3.39
N PHE A 80 18.41 7.63 -2.42
CA PHE A 80 18.20 6.23 -2.04
C PHE A 80 16.86 6.12 -1.32
N LEU A 81 15.91 5.43 -1.94
CA LEU A 81 14.59 5.18 -1.37
C LEU A 81 14.61 3.86 -0.60
N GLY A 82 14.10 3.90 0.64
CA GLY A 82 13.87 2.69 1.43
C GLY A 82 12.53 2.07 1.07
N ASP A 83 11.45 2.70 1.51
CA ASP A 83 10.08 2.28 1.23
C ASP A 83 9.17 3.49 1.09
N ALA A 84 7.98 3.29 0.52
CA ALA A 84 7.02 4.35 0.29
C ALA A 84 5.58 3.84 0.48
N VAL A 85 4.75 4.66 1.11
CA VAL A 85 3.34 4.37 1.38
C VAL A 85 2.47 5.52 0.88
N LEU A 86 1.49 5.17 0.05
CA LEU A 86 0.47 6.09 -0.43
C LEU A 86 -0.72 6.08 0.53
N THR A 87 -1.31 7.24 0.81
CA THR A 87 -2.56 7.33 1.57
C THR A 87 -3.70 6.65 0.82
N GLN A 88 -4.74 6.21 1.52
CA GLN A 88 -5.93 5.60 0.90
C GLN A 88 -6.63 6.54 -0.10
N LYS A 89 -6.56 7.85 0.14
CA LYS A 89 -7.14 8.86 -0.75
C LYS A 89 -6.24 9.18 -1.94
N GLY A 90 -4.98 8.72 -1.95
CA GLY A 90 -4.02 9.03 -2.98
C GLY A 90 -3.53 10.48 -3.01
N ASP A 91 -3.76 11.25 -1.95
CA ASP A 91 -3.43 12.67 -1.84
C ASP A 91 -2.01 12.93 -1.31
N LYS A 92 -1.46 12.00 -0.56
CA LYS A 92 -0.13 12.11 0.05
C LYS A 92 0.69 10.84 -0.10
N LEU A 93 1.99 11.03 -0.26
CA LEU A 93 2.99 9.97 -0.24
C LEU A 93 3.89 10.15 0.97
N TYR A 94 4.04 9.10 1.77
CA TYR A 94 5.06 9.01 2.81
C TYR A 94 6.18 8.10 2.31
N TYR A 95 7.41 8.55 2.38
CA TYR A 95 8.54 7.76 1.89
C TYR A 95 9.79 7.96 2.74
N CYS A 96 10.56 6.90 2.91
CA CYS A 96 11.87 6.94 3.53
C CYS A 96 12.94 7.19 2.47
N ALA A 97 13.69 8.27 2.62
CA ALA A 97 14.77 8.62 1.70
C ALA A 97 16.03 9.01 2.44
N ALA A 98 17.18 8.56 1.92
CA ALA A 98 18.50 8.94 2.42
C ALA A 98 19.12 9.94 1.46
N PHE A 99 19.32 11.19 1.93
CA PHE A 99 20.00 12.23 1.17
C PHE A 99 21.44 12.42 1.62
N GLU A 100 21.69 12.44 2.93
CA GLU A 100 23.02 12.66 3.52
C GLU A 100 23.40 11.51 4.48
N ASN A 101 22.86 11.55 5.69
CA ASN A 101 23.22 10.63 6.77
C ASN A 101 22.00 9.80 7.23
N GLY A 102 21.78 8.65 6.58
CA GLY A 102 20.70 7.74 6.96
C GLY A 102 19.36 8.11 6.33
N TYR A 103 18.32 7.36 6.74
CA TYR A 103 16.99 7.51 6.18
C TYR A 103 16.14 8.42 7.04
N ASP A 104 15.53 9.39 6.38
CA ASP A 104 14.54 10.31 6.93
C ASP A 104 13.15 10.00 6.36
N LEU A 105 12.10 10.28 7.12
CA LEU A 105 10.72 10.16 6.67
C LEU A 105 10.24 11.49 6.11
N TRP A 106 9.77 11.45 4.88
CA TRP A 106 9.25 12.58 4.12
C TRP A 106 7.78 12.41 3.81
N GLU A 107 7.05 13.51 3.78
CA GLU A 107 5.68 13.62 3.25
C GLU A 107 5.71 14.45 1.98
N HIS A 108 5.09 13.95 0.92
CA HIS A 108 4.79 14.74 -0.27
C HIS A 108 3.27 14.81 -0.45
N ASN A 109 2.74 16.03 -0.49
CA ASN A 109 1.34 16.31 -0.76
C ASN A 109 1.17 16.65 -2.24
N PHE A 110 0.43 15.83 -2.99
CA PHE A 110 0.27 15.99 -4.44
C PHE A 110 -0.57 17.20 -4.82
N LYS A 111 -1.61 17.51 -4.03
CA LYS A 111 -2.50 18.63 -4.30
C LYS A 111 -1.85 19.99 -4.10
N GLU A 112 -1.02 20.09 -3.08
CA GLU A 112 -0.30 21.32 -2.74
C GLU A 112 1.09 21.36 -3.37
N ASN A 113 1.53 20.28 -4.00
CA ASN A 113 2.88 20.10 -4.53
C ASN A 113 3.97 20.46 -3.51
N THR A 114 3.76 20.09 -2.25
CA THR A 114 4.68 20.42 -1.15
C THR A 114 5.33 19.15 -0.61
N THR A 115 6.63 19.25 -0.30
CA THR A 115 7.39 18.18 0.34
C THR A 115 7.88 18.65 1.70
N LYS A 116 7.62 17.87 2.73
CA LYS A 116 8.01 18.17 4.12
C LYS A 116 8.79 17.02 4.71
N LEU A 117 9.85 17.35 5.42
CA LEU A 117 10.56 16.42 6.29
C LEU A 117 9.73 16.23 7.58
N LEU A 118 9.29 15.00 7.85
CA LEU A 118 8.53 14.70 9.06
C LEU A 118 9.44 14.29 10.22
N ILE A 119 10.33 13.33 9.98
CA ILE A 119 11.18 12.75 11.04
C ILE A 119 12.56 12.47 10.47
N LYS A 120 13.59 12.97 11.16
CA LYS A 120 15.00 12.68 10.86
C LYS A 120 15.42 11.36 11.49
N GLY A 121 16.31 10.63 10.79
CA GLY A 121 16.97 9.44 11.34
C GLY A 121 15.99 8.31 11.69
N VAL A 122 14.87 8.19 10.98
CA VAL A 122 13.87 7.17 11.26
C VAL A 122 14.38 5.75 10.99
N GLY A 123 15.39 5.64 10.13
CA GLY A 123 15.96 4.38 9.64
C GLY A 123 15.25 3.89 8.36
N GLY A 124 15.98 3.19 7.53
CA GLY A 124 15.43 2.48 6.36
C GLY A 124 14.75 1.19 6.78
N GLY A 125 13.61 0.87 6.18
CA GLY A 125 12.89 -0.35 6.51
C GLY A 125 11.56 -0.43 5.76
N THR A 126 10.70 -1.37 6.16
CA THR A 126 9.38 -1.55 5.53
C THR A 126 8.31 -0.82 6.33
N MET A 127 7.47 -0.08 5.63
CA MET A 127 6.41 0.74 6.20
C MET A 127 5.04 0.11 5.96
N PHE A 128 4.21 0.13 6.98
CA PHE A 128 2.83 -0.36 6.93
C PHE A 128 1.89 0.73 7.45
N PRO A 129 0.95 1.24 6.64
CA PRO A 129 -0.05 2.19 7.10
C PRO A 129 -1.10 1.48 7.95
N ASP A 130 -1.68 2.17 8.91
CA ASP A 130 -2.87 1.69 9.58
C ASP A 130 -4.12 1.85 8.69
N LYS A 131 -5.22 1.18 9.08
CA LYS A 131 -6.48 1.24 8.33
C LYS A 131 -7.10 2.63 8.27
N LYS A 132 -6.78 3.51 9.23
CA LYS A 132 -7.30 4.87 9.30
C LYS A 132 -6.39 5.89 8.62
N GLY A 133 -5.14 5.53 8.31
CA GLY A 133 -4.15 6.42 7.74
C GLY A 133 -3.60 7.45 8.74
N GLU A 134 -3.77 7.22 10.05
CA GLU A 134 -3.28 8.12 11.10
C GLU A 134 -1.85 7.78 11.55
N ASN A 135 -1.47 6.51 11.39
CA ASN A 135 -0.19 6.00 11.83
C ASN A 135 0.50 5.18 10.75
N ILE A 136 1.82 5.19 10.80
CA ILE A 136 2.67 4.30 9.99
C ILE A 136 3.47 3.43 10.95
N PHE A 137 3.47 2.12 10.73
CA PHE A 137 4.33 1.19 11.41
C PHE A 137 5.58 0.95 10.57
N LEU A 138 6.75 1.14 11.15
CA LEU A 138 8.03 0.95 10.49
C LEU A 138 8.79 -0.20 11.13
N VAL A 139 9.18 -1.17 10.33
CA VAL A 139 10.09 -2.26 10.72
C VAL A 139 11.48 -1.93 10.18
N SER A 140 12.39 -1.59 11.07
CA SER A 140 13.75 -1.17 10.70
C SER A 140 14.77 -1.70 11.71
N GLY A 141 15.83 -2.35 11.21
CA GLY A 141 16.92 -2.86 12.07
C GLY A 141 16.45 -3.84 13.15
N GLY A 142 15.44 -4.65 12.88
CA GLY A 142 14.85 -5.58 13.87
C GLY A 142 13.98 -4.92 14.93
N GLN A 143 13.71 -3.62 14.81
CA GLN A 143 12.85 -2.86 15.71
C GLN A 143 11.54 -2.51 15.02
N LEU A 144 10.45 -2.53 15.80
CA LEU A 144 9.14 -2.06 15.36
C LEU A 144 8.86 -0.70 15.98
N LYS A 145 8.55 0.28 15.14
CA LYS A 145 8.26 1.66 15.54
C LYS A 145 6.88 2.06 15.03
N LYS A 146 6.11 2.76 15.86
CA LYS A 146 4.88 3.43 15.49
C LYS A 146 5.17 4.90 15.25
N ILE A 147 4.78 5.43 14.11
CA ILE A 147 4.93 6.82 13.72
C ILE A 147 3.53 7.45 13.68
N GLU A 148 3.28 8.41 14.55
CA GLU A 148 2.05 9.19 14.57
C GLU A 148 2.23 10.36 13.59
N ILE A 149 1.51 10.32 12.45
CA ILE A 149 1.68 11.26 11.35
C ILE A 149 1.36 12.69 11.79
N LYS A 150 0.26 12.88 12.52
CA LYS A 150 -0.22 14.19 12.96
C LYS A 150 0.80 14.93 13.82
N ASP A 151 1.44 14.23 14.74
CA ASP A 151 2.36 14.81 15.70
C ASP A 151 3.83 14.64 15.30
N SER A 152 4.11 13.96 14.19
CA SER A 152 5.46 13.60 13.73
C SER A 152 6.30 12.93 14.82
N LYS A 153 5.68 12.08 15.64
CA LYS A 153 6.32 11.41 16.78
C LYS A 153 6.51 9.94 16.49
N THR A 154 7.68 9.45 16.87
CA THR A 154 8.03 8.02 16.79
C THR A 154 7.98 7.41 18.18
N LYS A 155 7.28 6.26 18.31
CA LYS A 155 7.23 5.46 19.53
C LYS A 155 7.72 4.05 19.23
N PRO A 156 8.71 3.51 19.98
CA PRO A 156 9.11 2.11 19.84
C PRO A 156 7.97 1.21 20.33
N ILE A 157 7.76 0.10 19.64
CA ILE A 157 6.85 -0.96 20.07
C ILE A 157 7.73 -2.10 20.62
N ALA A 158 7.73 -2.26 21.93
CA ALA A 158 8.41 -3.38 22.56
C ALA A 158 7.55 -4.65 22.44
N PHE A 159 8.17 -5.74 22.04
CA PHE A 159 7.55 -7.05 22.06
C PHE A 159 8.49 -8.07 22.68
N LYS A 160 7.92 -9.09 23.29
CA LYS A 160 8.64 -10.27 23.76
C LYS A 160 8.04 -11.47 23.09
N ALA A 161 8.91 -12.34 22.56
CA ALA A 161 8.51 -13.59 21.96
C ALA A 161 9.31 -14.71 22.59
N GLU A 162 8.65 -15.77 23.00
CA GLU A 162 9.27 -17.00 23.46
C GLU A 162 8.96 -18.09 22.44
N PHE A 163 9.96 -18.90 22.11
CA PHE A 163 9.77 -20.04 21.24
C PHE A 163 10.45 -21.28 21.80
N SER A 164 9.83 -22.41 21.58
CA SER A 164 10.41 -23.69 21.98
C SER A 164 11.28 -24.23 20.85
N TYR A 165 12.57 -24.36 21.13
CA TYR A 165 13.55 -24.85 20.17
C TYR A 165 13.84 -26.33 20.38
N ARG A 166 13.66 -27.14 19.34
CA ARG A 166 13.94 -28.58 19.34
C ARG A 166 14.98 -28.92 18.25
N PRO A 167 16.26 -28.91 18.56
CA PRO A 167 17.34 -29.03 17.56
C PRO A 167 17.28 -30.29 16.67
N ALA A 168 16.82 -31.41 17.22
CA ALA A 168 16.69 -32.64 16.45
C ALA A 168 15.63 -32.55 15.36
N LYS A 169 14.43 -32.00 15.73
CA LYS A 169 13.33 -31.81 14.76
C LYS A 169 13.64 -30.71 13.76
N GLU A 170 14.39 -29.70 14.16
CA GLU A 170 14.81 -28.67 13.23
C GLU A 170 15.76 -29.21 12.16
N ARG A 171 16.74 -30.04 12.54
CA ARG A 171 17.66 -30.68 11.57
C ARG A 171 16.90 -31.55 10.56
N GLU A 172 15.95 -32.33 11.03
CA GLU A 172 15.06 -33.13 10.19
C GLU A 172 14.29 -32.24 9.22
N TYR A 173 13.71 -31.16 9.73
CA TYR A 173 12.98 -30.19 8.91
C TYR A 173 13.88 -29.51 7.86
N ILE A 174 15.10 -29.06 8.26
CA ILE A 174 16.07 -28.41 7.36
C ILE A 174 16.44 -29.39 6.24
N PHE A 175 16.71 -30.65 6.57
CA PHE A 175 17.03 -31.68 5.57
C PHE A 175 15.91 -31.81 4.54
N HIS A 176 14.68 -32.03 5.00
CA HIS A 176 13.53 -32.16 4.10
C HIS A 176 13.22 -30.88 3.34
N HIS A 177 13.41 -29.71 3.95
CA HIS A 177 13.21 -28.43 3.29
C HIS A 177 14.25 -28.23 2.17
N THR A 178 15.52 -28.47 2.47
CA THR A 178 16.60 -28.36 1.48
C THR A 178 16.36 -29.30 0.32
N TRP A 179 15.98 -30.53 0.60
CA TRP A 179 15.66 -31.51 -0.43
C TRP A 179 14.52 -31.04 -1.34
N ARG A 180 13.41 -30.56 -0.78
CA ARG A 180 12.31 -29.98 -1.56
C ARG A 180 12.76 -28.79 -2.42
N GLN A 181 13.64 -27.93 -1.89
CA GLN A 181 14.19 -26.80 -2.66
C GLN A 181 15.06 -27.27 -3.82
N VAL A 182 15.84 -28.34 -3.65
CA VAL A 182 16.62 -28.95 -4.73
C VAL A 182 15.67 -29.47 -5.81
N LEU A 183 14.65 -30.25 -5.44
CA LEU A 183 13.67 -30.78 -6.37
C LEU A 183 12.93 -29.67 -7.17
N ASP A 184 12.59 -28.59 -6.52
CA ASP A 184 11.80 -27.49 -7.11
C ASP A 184 12.63 -26.59 -8.01
N LYS A 185 13.91 -26.36 -7.65
CA LYS A 185 14.78 -25.38 -8.32
C LYS A 185 15.83 -26.01 -9.27
N PHE A 186 15.96 -27.34 -9.28
CA PHE A 186 16.91 -27.97 -10.17
C PHE A 186 16.50 -27.81 -11.62
N TYR A 187 17.45 -27.55 -12.50
CA TYR A 187 17.20 -27.28 -13.92
C TYR A 187 16.55 -28.44 -14.68
N ASP A 188 16.84 -29.69 -14.27
CA ASP A 188 16.21 -30.90 -14.78
C ASP A 188 15.17 -31.43 -13.81
N ARG A 189 13.91 -31.42 -14.19
CA ARG A 189 12.80 -31.92 -13.35
C ARG A 189 12.89 -33.40 -13.00
N GLN A 190 13.60 -34.18 -13.79
CA GLN A 190 13.81 -35.60 -13.53
C GLN A 190 15.06 -35.86 -12.69
N ILE A 191 15.83 -34.84 -12.36
CA ILE A 191 17.07 -34.91 -11.54
C ILE A 191 17.99 -36.01 -12.07
N HIS A 192 18.20 -36.05 -13.37
CA HIS A 192 18.98 -37.09 -14.04
C HIS A 192 18.55 -38.54 -13.70
N GLY A 193 17.27 -38.77 -13.42
CA GLY A 193 16.72 -40.07 -13.09
C GLY A 193 16.96 -40.54 -11.64
N ILE A 194 17.40 -39.63 -10.77
CA ILE A 194 17.56 -39.95 -9.33
C ILE A 194 16.17 -40.09 -8.69
N ASN A 195 15.92 -41.26 -8.08
CA ASN A 195 14.71 -41.49 -7.33
C ASN A 195 14.79 -40.83 -5.95
N SER A 196 14.08 -39.69 -5.80
CA SER A 196 14.09 -38.89 -4.57
C SER A 196 13.59 -39.64 -3.33
N VAL A 197 12.70 -40.61 -3.50
CA VAL A 197 12.14 -41.40 -2.39
C VAL A 197 13.17 -42.34 -1.78
N SER A 198 14.06 -42.93 -2.58
CA SER A 198 15.10 -43.85 -2.09
C SER A 198 16.12 -43.16 -1.21
N TYR A 199 16.43 -41.87 -1.50
CA TYR A 199 17.41 -41.10 -0.70
C TYR A 199 16.90 -40.75 0.70
N THR A 200 15.62 -40.47 0.85
CA THR A 200 15.05 -40.13 2.17
C THR A 200 14.99 -41.34 3.11
N HIS A 201 14.95 -42.55 2.57
CA HIS A 201 14.97 -43.78 3.38
C HIS A 201 16.36 -44.30 3.74
N LEU A 202 17.39 -43.90 2.97
CA LEU A 202 18.77 -44.36 3.21
C LEU A 202 19.56 -43.48 4.18
N THR A 203 19.11 -42.24 4.45
CA THR A 203 19.90 -41.25 5.20
C THR A 203 19.36 -40.91 6.58
N LEU A 204 18.23 -41.47 6.99
CA LEU A 204 17.68 -41.31 8.33
C LEU A 204 17.86 -42.63 9.11
N PRO A 205 18.56 -42.61 10.25
CA PRO A 205 18.66 -43.75 11.16
C PRO A 205 17.32 -44.06 11.81
#